data_cfc86513acd956afa3cf5c65c34737c3
#
_entry.id   cfc86513acd956afa3cf5c65c34737c3
#
_cell.length_a   1.000
_cell.length_b   1.000
_cell.length_c   1.000
_cell.angle_alpha   90.00
_cell.angle_beta   90.00
_cell.angle_gamma   90.00
#
_symmetry.space_group_name_H-M   'P 1'
#
loop_
_entity.id
_entity.type
_entity.pdbx_description
1 polymer ?
#
loop_
_entity_poly.entity_id
_entity_poly.type
_entity_poly.pdbx_seq_one_letter_code
_entity_poly.pdbx_strand_id
1 'polypeptide(L)'
;DGTPFSMDKVYKVALNSYRGNGGGDLLTLGAGIPKEDLPKRIIFATDKDLRYYLMQYIEQEKVLHPHAMHQWKFIPEEWTVPAAKKDYQLLFGEEKK
;
A
#
# COMPACT_ATOMS: atom_id res chain seq x y z
N ASP A 1 1.75 -14.71 6.91
CA ASP A 1 1.90 -15.98 7.59
C ASP A 1 3.31 -16.19 8.17
N GLY A 2 4.22 -15.23 7.99
CA GLY A 2 5.60 -15.30 8.45
C GLY A 2 6.55 -16.10 7.56
N THR A 3 6.04 -16.72 6.49
CA THR A 3 6.90 -17.43 5.53
C THR A 3 7.72 -16.42 4.71
N PRO A 4 9.04 -16.58 4.55
CA PRO A 4 9.86 -15.70 3.74
C PRO A 4 9.36 -15.63 2.29
N PHE A 5 9.46 -14.44 1.69
CA PHE A 5 9.15 -14.25 0.28
C PHE A 5 10.09 -15.07 -0.60
N SER A 6 9.56 -15.72 -1.62
CA SER A 6 10.34 -16.52 -2.58
C SER A 6 10.12 -16.00 -4.00
N MET A 7 11.20 -15.81 -4.74
CA MET A 7 11.15 -15.43 -6.16
C MET A 7 10.58 -16.52 -7.07
N ASP A 8 10.61 -17.77 -6.63
CA ASP A 8 10.16 -18.93 -7.41
C ASP A 8 8.69 -19.28 -7.15
N LYS A 9 8.03 -18.58 -6.24
CA LYS A 9 6.65 -18.85 -5.86
C LYS A 9 5.69 -17.88 -6.54
N VAL A 10 4.53 -18.38 -6.95
CA VAL A 10 3.44 -17.56 -7.48
C VAL A 10 2.59 -17.03 -6.33
N TYR A 11 2.30 -15.73 -6.35
CA TYR A 11 1.51 -15.06 -5.33
C TYR A 11 0.25 -14.42 -5.93
N LYS A 12 -0.83 -14.43 -5.16
CA LYS A 12 -2.01 -13.62 -5.42
C LYS A 12 -1.82 -12.28 -4.73
N VAL A 13 -1.97 -11.19 -5.47
CA VAL A 13 -1.74 -9.83 -4.99
C VAL A 13 -3.03 -9.03 -5.09
N ALA A 14 -3.44 -8.41 -3.99
CA ALA A 14 -4.56 -7.47 -3.97
C ALA A 14 -4.05 -6.05 -4.26
N LEU A 15 -4.66 -5.39 -5.22
CA LEU A 15 -4.32 -4.04 -5.65
C LEU A 15 -5.59 -3.21 -5.86
N ASN A 16 -5.47 -1.88 -5.76
CA ASN A 16 -6.52 -1.00 -6.24
C ASN A 16 -6.56 -0.96 -7.78
N SER A 17 -7.65 -0.45 -8.35
CA SER A 17 -7.85 -0.41 -9.80
C SER A 17 -6.77 0.41 -10.52
N TYR A 18 -6.34 1.53 -9.95
CA TYR A 18 -5.29 2.36 -10.56
C TYR A 18 -3.98 1.57 -10.75
N ARG A 19 -3.51 0.90 -9.70
CA ARG A 19 -2.28 0.07 -9.77
C ARG A 19 -2.49 -1.17 -10.63
N GLY A 20 -3.62 -1.84 -10.48
CA GLY A 20 -3.96 -3.04 -11.24
C GLY A 20 -4.05 -2.81 -12.75
N ASN A 21 -4.46 -1.61 -13.16
CA ASN A 21 -4.53 -1.21 -14.58
C ASN A 21 -3.20 -0.63 -15.13
N GLY A 22 -2.14 -0.69 -14.37
CA GLY A 22 -0.80 -0.26 -14.79
C GLY A 22 -0.43 1.16 -14.36
N GLY A 23 -1.27 1.82 -13.56
CA GLY A 23 -0.98 3.17 -13.07
C GLY A 23 0.26 3.23 -12.18
N GLY A 24 1.08 4.26 -12.37
CA GLY A 24 2.32 4.48 -11.62
C GLY A 24 3.43 3.49 -11.93
N ASP A 25 3.32 2.77 -13.04
CA ASP A 25 4.35 1.86 -13.59
C ASP A 25 4.84 0.75 -12.65
N LEU A 26 4.14 0.50 -11.55
CA LEU A 26 4.52 -0.53 -10.58
C LEU A 26 4.54 -1.93 -11.20
N LEU A 27 3.48 -2.28 -11.95
CA LEU A 27 3.37 -3.59 -12.60
C LEU A 27 4.11 -3.64 -13.95
N THR A 28 4.15 -2.55 -14.67
CA THR A 28 4.77 -2.50 -16.00
C THR A 28 6.28 -2.38 -15.91
N LEU A 29 6.82 -1.26 -15.47
CA LEU A 29 8.25 -1.06 -15.34
C LEU A 29 8.82 -1.79 -14.12
N GLY A 30 8.13 -1.76 -12.98
CA GLY A 30 8.60 -2.40 -11.76
C GLY A 30 8.62 -3.92 -11.83
N ALA A 31 7.50 -4.54 -12.21
CA ALA A 31 7.39 -6.00 -12.31
C ALA A 31 7.64 -6.56 -13.72
N GLY A 32 7.86 -5.71 -14.72
CA GLY A 32 8.18 -6.13 -16.08
C GLY A 32 7.02 -6.80 -16.81
N ILE A 33 5.76 -6.51 -16.45
CA ILE A 33 4.58 -7.09 -17.09
C ILE A 33 4.16 -6.19 -18.26
N PRO A 34 4.11 -6.69 -19.52
CA PRO A 34 3.57 -5.92 -20.61
C PRO A 34 2.14 -5.43 -20.34
N LYS A 35 1.85 -4.17 -20.68
CA LYS A 35 0.56 -3.57 -20.37
C LYS A 35 -0.61 -4.35 -20.94
N GLU A 36 -0.47 -4.90 -22.14
CA GLU A 36 -1.45 -5.74 -22.81
C GLU A 36 -1.71 -7.09 -22.10
N ASP A 37 -0.81 -7.50 -21.22
CA ASP A 37 -0.95 -8.74 -20.45
C ASP A 37 -1.60 -8.54 -19.07
N LEU A 38 -1.72 -7.31 -18.60
CA LEU A 38 -2.33 -7.02 -17.30
C LEU A 38 -3.75 -7.59 -17.16
N PRO A 39 -4.66 -7.41 -18.15
CA PRO A 39 -6.01 -7.99 -18.06
C PRO A 39 -6.02 -9.52 -17.92
N LYS A 40 -5.06 -10.20 -18.55
CA LYS A 40 -4.95 -11.67 -18.49
C LYS A 40 -4.53 -12.20 -17.12
N ARG A 41 -3.96 -11.34 -16.27
CA ARG A 41 -3.49 -11.70 -14.94
C ARG A 41 -4.51 -11.45 -13.84
N ILE A 42 -5.63 -10.82 -14.17
CA ILE A 42 -6.72 -10.57 -13.22
C ILE A 42 -7.43 -11.87 -12.93
N ILE A 43 -7.43 -12.29 -11.66
CA ILE A 43 -8.17 -13.48 -11.21
C ILE A 43 -9.57 -13.08 -10.78
N PHE A 44 -9.71 -11.92 -10.15
CA PHE A 44 -10.96 -11.40 -9.64
C PHE A 44 -10.90 -9.87 -9.59
N ALA A 45 -11.99 -9.22 -9.94
CA ALA A 45 -12.17 -7.78 -9.79
C ALA A 45 -13.55 -7.50 -9.18
N THR A 46 -13.62 -6.55 -8.26
CA THR A 46 -14.90 -6.10 -7.69
C THR A 46 -15.64 -5.22 -8.71
N ASP A 47 -16.96 -5.20 -8.66
CA ASP A 47 -17.81 -4.33 -9.49
C ASP A 47 -17.82 -2.87 -9.00
N LYS A 48 -17.47 -2.66 -7.75
CA LYS A 48 -17.35 -1.34 -7.12
C LYS A 48 -15.88 -1.04 -6.80
N ASP A 49 -15.55 0.24 -6.68
CA ASP A 49 -14.23 0.65 -6.26
C ASP A 49 -14.00 0.46 -4.74
N LEU A 50 -12.75 0.54 -4.32
CA LEU A 50 -12.38 0.36 -2.92
C LEU A 50 -13.06 1.38 -1.99
N ARG A 51 -13.27 2.61 -2.47
CA ARG A 51 -13.91 3.67 -1.69
C ARG A 51 -15.33 3.31 -1.29
N TYR A 52 -16.08 2.65 -2.17
CA TYR A 52 -17.42 2.16 -1.87
C TYR A 52 -17.42 1.21 -0.67
N TYR A 53 -16.51 0.23 -0.66
CA TYR A 53 -16.39 -0.72 0.46
C TYR A 53 -15.91 -0.08 1.75
N LEU A 54 -15.00 0.90 1.67
CA LEU A 54 -14.57 1.68 2.83
C LEU A 54 -15.74 2.47 3.44
N MET A 55 -16.58 3.08 2.62
CA MET A 55 -17.77 3.79 3.11
C MET A 55 -18.74 2.85 3.81
N GLN A 56 -19.00 1.68 3.26
CA GLN A 56 -19.84 0.67 3.90
C GLN A 56 -19.27 0.20 5.25
N TYR A 57 -17.97 -0.02 5.30
CA TYR A 57 -17.30 -0.42 6.55
C TYR A 57 -17.42 0.66 7.62
N ILE A 58 -17.19 1.92 7.28
CA ILE A 58 -17.31 3.06 8.20
C ILE A 58 -18.74 3.20 8.70
N GLU A 59 -19.73 3.04 7.83
CA GLU A 59 -21.15 3.10 8.18
C GLU A 59 -21.53 1.98 9.16
N GLN A 60 -21.01 0.78 8.96
CA GLN A 60 -21.23 -0.36 9.84
C GLN A 60 -20.59 -0.17 11.21
N GLU A 61 -19.33 0.26 11.25
CA GLU A 61 -18.58 0.45 12.50
C GLU A 61 -19.02 1.68 13.29
N LYS A 62 -19.57 2.70 12.61
CA LYS A 62 -20.00 4.00 13.17
C LYS A 62 -18.88 4.83 13.79
N VAL A 63 -18.05 4.22 14.62
CA VAL A 63 -16.89 4.85 15.24
C VAL A 63 -15.64 4.06 14.89
N LEU A 64 -14.64 4.72 14.33
CA LEU A 64 -13.35 4.12 14.00
C LEU A 64 -12.32 4.43 15.08
N HIS A 65 -11.52 3.45 15.41
CA HIS A 65 -10.37 3.57 16.30
C HIS A 65 -9.10 3.22 15.52
N PRO A 66 -8.62 4.12 14.63
CA PRO A 66 -7.45 3.84 13.81
C PRO A 66 -6.19 3.75 14.66
N HIS A 67 -5.34 2.78 14.35
CA HIS A 67 -4.05 2.60 14.98
C HIS A 67 -3.02 2.12 13.95
N ALA A 68 -1.76 2.43 14.17
CA ALA A 68 -0.68 1.94 13.34
C ALA A 68 -0.49 0.44 13.56
N MET A 69 -0.51 -0.33 12.49
CA MET A 69 -0.36 -1.79 12.55
C MET A 69 1.10 -2.24 12.50
N HIS A 70 2.03 -1.34 12.24
CA HIS A 70 3.48 -1.60 12.17
C HIS A 70 3.87 -2.77 11.23
N GLN A 71 3.18 -2.87 10.10
CA GLN A 71 3.36 -3.93 9.11
C GLN A 71 4.50 -3.67 8.13
N TRP A 72 5.03 -2.46 8.11
CA TRP A 72 6.11 -2.06 7.23
C TRP A 72 7.01 -1.02 7.91
N LYS A 73 8.21 -0.87 7.42
CA LYS A 73 9.17 0.14 7.85
C LYS A 73 10.12 0.51 6.72
N PHE A 74 10.70 1.67 6.82
CA PHE A 74 11.83 2.04 5.96
C PHE A 74 13.13 1.40 6.46
N ILE A 75 13.99 1.04 5.54
CA ILE A 75 15.34 0.56 5.82
C ILE A 75 16.37 1.35 5.01
N PRO A 76 17.55 1.66 5.59
CA PRO A 76 17.95 1.40 6.98
C PRO A 76 17.30 2.38 7.98
N GLU A 77 16.90 1.89 9.14
CA GLU A 77 16.21 2.70 10.15
C GLU A 77 17.08 3.83 10.72
N GLU A 78 18.39 3.61 10.84
CA GLU A 78 19.33 4.60 11.34
C GLU A 78 19.41 5.86 10.48
N TRP A 79 18.97 5.81 9.22
CA TRP A 79 18.87 6.96 8.34
C TRP A 79 17.46 7.59 8.36
N THR A 80 16.44 6.73 8.36
CA THR A 80 15.06 7.19 8.23
C THR A 80 14.51 7.82 9.50
N VAL A 81 14.83 7.31 10.67
CA VAL A 81 14.32 7.84 11.94
C VAL A 81 14.80 9.29 12.18
N PRO A 82 16.11 9.60 12.06
CA PRO A 82 16.57 10.99 12.19
C PRO A 82 16.03 11.92 11.08
N ALA A 83 15.91 11.42 9.85
CA ALA A 83 15.35 12.19 8.74
C ALA A 83 13.88 12.54 8.97
N ALA A 84 13.06 11.59 9.37
CA ALA A 84 11.65 11.80 9.67
C ALA A 84 11.46 12.83 10.80
N LYS A 85 12.29 12.78 11.84
CA LYS A 85 12.26 13.76 12.94
C LYS A 85 12.59 15.17 12.45
N LYS A 86 13.61 15.27 11.58
CA LYS A 86 14.02 16.56 10.99
C LYS A 86 12.92 17.14 10.10
N ASP A 87 12.31 16.32 9.26
CA ASP A 87 11.21 16.72 8.38
C ASP A 87 10.00 17.18 9.19
N TYR A 88 9.67 16.47 10.26
CA TYR A 88 8.59 16.88 11.16
C TYR A 88 8.85 18.25 11.76
N GLN A 89 10.07 18.50 12.24
CA GLN A 89 10.46 19.81 12.79
C GLN A 89 10.37 20.93 11.76
N LEU A 90 10.77 20.65 10.49
CA LEU A 90 10.68 21.62 9.40
C LEU A 90 9.23 21.98 9.03
N LEU A 91 8.33 21.00 9.08
CA LEU A 91 6.93 21.18 8.67
C LEU A 91 6.06 21.75 9.80
N PHE A 92 6.27 21.34 11.02
CA PHE A 92 5.37 21.60 12.14
C PHE A 92 6.02 22.38 13.29
N GLY A 93 7.32 22.66 13.21
CA GLY A 93 8.09 23.29 14.29
C GLY A 93 8.46 22.32 15.42
N GLU A 94 9.02 22.84 16.50
CA GLU A 94 9.37 22.03 17.65
C GLU A 94 8.09 21.48 18.32
N GLU A 95 8.13 20.20 18.73
CA GLU A 95 7.07 19.64 19.57
C GLU A 95 6.90 20.50 20.81
N LYS A 96 5.76 21.13 20.96
CA LYS A 96 5.40 21.76 22.24
C LYS A 96 5.30 20.63 23.26
N LYS A 97 6.24 20.61 24.15
CA LYS A 97 6.22 19.72 25.32
C LYS A 97 4.99 19.96 26.19
#